data_54507b71c07cf836d2776bcbef4e6e41
#
_entry.id   54507b71c07cf836d2776bcbef4e6e41
#
_cell.length_a   1.000
_cell.length_b   1.000
_cell.length_c   1.000
_cell.angle_alpha   90.00
_cell.angle_beta   90.00
_cell.angle_gamma   90.00
#
_symmetry.space_group_name_H-M   'P 1'
#
loop_
_entity.id
_entity.type
_entity.pdbx_description
1 polymer ?
#
loop_
_entity_poly.entity_id
_entity_poly.type
_entity_poly.pdbx_seq_one_letter_code
_entity_poly.pdbx_strand_id
1 'polypeptide(L)' 'MKAPFWQRLGYAVGLILALTAVFAVISVIIWIITATWRAIIGG' A
#
# COMPACT_ATOMS: atom_id res chain seq x y z
N MET A 1 21.52 -25.64 2.80
CA MET A 1 21.18 -25.54 2.16
C MET A 1 20.02 -25.30 2.11
N LYS A 2 19.38 -25.40 2.15
CA LYS A 2 18.28 -25.26 2.46
C LYS A 2 17.87 -23.97 2.84
N ALA A 3 18.53 -23.15 3.33
CA ALA A 3 18.19 -21.86 3.81
C ALA A 3 17.71 -20.89 2.76
N PRO A 4 18.19 -20.93 1.53
CA PRO A 4 17.80 -19.92 0.54
C PRO A 4 16.31 -19.85 0.25
N PHE A 5 15.61 -20.94 0.39
CA PHE A 5 14.18 -20.92 0.13
C PHE A 5 13.45 -20.04 1.14
N TRP A 6 13.77 -20.23 2.41
CA TRP A 6 13.11 -19.46 3.46
C TRP A 6 13.48 -17.98 3.42
N GLN A 7 14.74 -17.70 3.08
CA GLN A 7 15.17 -16.32 2.94
C GLN A 7 14.44 -15.62 1.79
N ARG A 8 14.27 -16.33 0.69
CA ARG A 8 13.54 -15.80 -0.44
C ARG A 8 12.09 -15.56 -0.09
N LEU A 9 11.50 -16.51 0.62
CA LEU A 9 10.11 -16.39 1.01
C LEU A 9 9.89 -15.16 1.89
N GLY A 10 10.76 -14.97 2.88
CA GLY A 10 10.68 -13.80 3.74
C GLY A 10 10.82 -12.49 2.98
N TYR A 11 11.76 -12.45 2.06
CA TYR A 11 11.97 -11.26 1.25
C TYR A 11 10.75 -10.97 0.37
N ALA A 12 10.20 -12.00 -0.24
CA ALA A 12 9.03 -11.85 -1.10
C ALA A 12 7.82 -11.37 -0.29
N VAL A 13 7.61 -11.95 0.87
CA VAL A 13 6.50 -11.56 1.72
C VAL A 13 6.67 -10.11 2.18
N GLY A 14 7.87 -9.75 2.60
CA GLY A 14 8.16 -8.38 3.01
C GLY A 14 7.94 -7.38 1.89
N LEU A 15 8.37 -7.73 0.68
CA LEU A 15 8.20 -6.87 -0.47
C LEU A 15 6.73 -6.67 -0.80
N ILE A 16 5.95 -7.74 -0.76
CA ILE A 16 4.52 -7.67 -1.02
C ILE A 16 3.83 -6.79 0.02
N LEU A 17 4.19 -6.97 1.28
CA LEU A 17 3.62 -6.18 2.36
C LEU A 17 3.97 -4.71 2.19
N ALA A 18 5.21 -4.41 1.83
CA ALA A 18 5.64 -3.04 1.62
C ALA A 18 4.87 -2.38 0.47
N LEU A 19 4.74 -3.09 -0.64
CA LEU A 19 3.99 -2.58 -1.78
C LEU A 19 2.52 -2.36 -1.42
N THR A 20 1.94 -3.29 -0.70
CA THR A 20 0.55 -3.18 -0.26
C THR A 20 0.37 -1.97 0.65
N ALA A 21 1.30 -1.75 1.57
CA ALA A 21 1.24 -0.62 2.48
C ALA A 21 1.32 0.70 1.73
N VAL A 22 2.25 0.81 0.78
CA VAL A 22 2.38 2.02 -0.04
C VAL A 22 1.10 2.26 -0.83
N PHE A 23 0.57 1.21 -1.42
CA PHE A 23 -0.66 1.32 -2.21
C PHE A 23 -1.82 1.78 -1.34
N ALA A 24 -1.93 1.23 -0.13
CA ALA A 24 -2.99 1.60 0.79
C ALA A 24 -2.89 3.07 1.19
N VAL A 25 -1.68 3.55 1.47
CA VAL A 25 -1.47 4.95 1.83
C VAL A 25 -1.89 5.87 0.69
N ILE A 26 -1.46 5.55 -0.52
CA ILE A 26 -1.82 6.34 -1.69
C ILE A 26 -3.34 6.36 -1.89
N SER A 27 -3.98 5.21 -1.75
CA SER A 27 -5.43 5.10 -1.90
C SER A 27 -6.16 5.98 -0.88
N VAL A 28 -5.73 5.95 0.36
CA VAL A 28 -6.33 6.77 1.41
C VAL A 28 -6.16 8.26 1.10
N ILE A 29 -4.98 8.66 0.65
CA ILE A 29 -4.72 10.05 0.31
C ILE A 29 -5.64 10.50 -0.82
N ILE A 30 -5.75 9.70 -1.88
CA ILE A 30 -6.63 10.02 -3.00
C ILE A 30 -8.07 10.12 -2.54
N TRP A 31 -8.49 9.22 -1.66
CA TRP A 31 -9.85 9.21 -1.15
C TRP A 31 -10.16 10.48 -0.36
N ILE A 32 -9.22 10.90 0.49
CA ILE A 32 -9.38 12.10 1.29
C ILE A 32 -9.45 13.33 0.39
N ILE A 33 -8.56 13.42 -0.60
CA ILE A 33 -8.53 14.54 -1.54
C ILE A 33 -9.85 14.60 -2.31
N THR A 34 -10.33 13.46 -2.79
CA THR A 34 -11.60 13.41 -3.53
C THR A 34 -12.76 13.83 -2.64
N ALA A 35 -12.82 13.35 -1.41
CA ALA A 35 -13.87 13.71 -0.48
C ALA A 35 -13.86 15.21 -0.17
N THR A 36 -12.68 15.76 0.05
CA THR A 36 -12.53 17.18 0.33
C THR A 36 -12.97 18.01 -0.89
N TRP A 37 -12.56 17.58 -2.07
CA TRP A 37 -12.92 18.27 -3.30
C TRP A 37 -14.43 18.30 -3.50
N ARG A 38 -15.07 17.16 -3.25
CA ARG A 38 -16.52 17.09 -3.35
C ARG A 38 -17.21 17.99 -2.34
N ALA A 39 -16.70 18.06 -1.15
CA ALA A 39 -17.26 18.92 -0.11
C ALA A 39 -17.17 20.38 -0.52
N ILE A 40 -16.07 20.77 -1.15
CA ILE A 40 -15.88 22.16 -1.59
C ILE A 40 -16.79 22.48 -2.77
N ILE A 41 -16.86 21.61 -3.76
CA ILE A 41 -17.63 21.86 -4.97
C ILE A 41 -19.11 21.59 -4.77
N GLY A 42 -19.40 20.46 -4.16
CA GLY A 42 -20.78 20.03 -4.01
C GLY A 42 -21.51 20.64 -2.83
N GLY A 43 -20.71 21.19 -1.92
CA GLY A 43 -21.25 21.79 -0.72
C GLY A 43 -22.21 22.87 -1.02
#